data_7f65e0693d89c75692d4ef8eaa34cc9b
#
_entry.id   7f65e0693d89c75692d4ef8eaa34cc9b
#
_cell.length_a   1.000
_cell.length_b   1.000
_cell.length_c   1.000
_cell.angle_alpha   90.00
_cell.angle_beta   90.00
_cell.angle_gamma   90.00
#
_symmetry.space_group_name_H-M   'P 1'
#
loop_
_entity.id
_entity.type
_entity.pdbx_description
1 polymer ?
#
loop_
_entity_poly.entity_id
_entity_poly.type
_entity_poly.pdbx_seq_one_letter_code
_entity_poly.pdbx_strand_id
1 'polypeptide(L)'
;YKDRKYFLGSFLFHINDTREEFTVIDIVDGQQRLTTFIIFIQTLIKKLVKKKSSLVSQRTQRIFIKDEDVYKLELSNEDTSFLHNYILSDYPFEKIKTKTPSQSLLLQSKIFFTEELDNFDIEILEKLYYTSTEADVLLYVVDEINSATQIFELLNDRGKPLTDLEAIKSFLMYNIGLVSKNPNQLIKNIQSNFGEIYRLIEQNELNEKDILRYHTIAFEGSEEDAKKFIKAKVLNLIKTGVTEKVITTIS
;
A
#
# COMPACT_ATOMS: atom_id res chain seq x y z
N TYR A 1 -2.63 20.65 25.84
CA TYR A 1 -2.24 19.91 24.63
C TYR A 1 -0.92 19.12 24.76
N LYS A 2 -0.23 19.15 25.90
CA LYS A 2 1.11 18.53 26.09
C LYS A 2 1.10 17.00 26.23
N ASP A 3 -0.05 16.34 26.44
CA ASP A 3 -0.12 14.92 26.80
C ASP A 3 -0.86 14.02 25.79
N ARG A 4 -1.17 14.53 24.61
CA ARG A 4 -1.79 13.68 23.57
C ARG A 4 -0.75 13.24 22.57
N LYS A 5 -0.54 11.93 22.47
CA LYS A 5 0.26 11.31 21.42
C LYS A 5 -0.36 11.59 20.05
N TYR A 6 0.46 11.73 19.03
CA TYR A 6 -0.01 11.85 17.66
C TYR A 6 -0.61 10.51 17.20
N PHE A 7 -1.78 10.54 16.58
CA PHE A 7 -2.39 9.35 16.01
C PHE A 7 -2.08 9.26 14.51
N LEU A 8 -1.26 8.28 14.13
CA LEU A 8 -0.83 8.08 12.73
C LEU A 8 -1.91 7.41 11.88
N GLY A 9 -2.90 6.78 12.49
CA GLY A 9 -4.02 6.14 11.81
C GLY A 9 -4.12 4.64 12.05
N SER A 10 -5.01 3.99 11.28
CA SER A 10 -5.20 2.55 11.32
C SER A 10 -4.42 1.85 10.22
N PHE A 11 -3.95 0.64 10.50
CA PHE A 11 -3.30 -0.25 9.56
C PHE A 11 -3.95 -1.62 9.61
N LEU A 12 -4.07 -2.26 8.46
CA LEU A 12 -4.55 -3.63 8.35
C LEU A 12 -3.45 -4.48 7.70
N PHE A 13 -2.98 -5.46 8.44
CA PHE A 13 -1.90 -6.35 8.08
C PHE A 13 -2.40 -7.79 7.97
N HIS A 14 -1.88 -8.49 6.98
CA HIS A 14 -2.05 -9.93 6.82
C HIS A 14 -0.69 -10.62 6.96
N ILE A 15 -0.59 -11.62 7.83
CA ILE A 15 0.63 -12.42 7.98
C ILE A 15 0.73 -13.35 6.77
N ASN A 16 1.74 -13.12 5.92
CA ASN A 16 1.93 -13.88 4.68
C ASN A 16 2.86 -15.07 4.89
N ASP A 17 4.00 -14.85 5.57
CA ASP A 17 5.02 -15.87 5.80
C ASP A 17 5.77 -15.58 7.10
N THR A 18 6.16 -16.63 7.80
CA THR A 18 6.98 -16.52 9.01
C THR A 18 8.28 -17.29 8.79
N ARG A 19 9.39 -16.56 8.74
CA ARG A 19 10.75 -17.09 8.61
C ARG A 19 11.44 -17.06 9.96
N GLU A 20 12.52 -17.81 10.12
CA GLU A 20 13.23 -17.92 11.41
C GLU A 20 13.62 -16.56 11.99
N GLU A 21 14.02 -15.60 11.15
CA GLU A 21 14.54 -14.31 11.58
C GLU A 21 13.53 -13.15 11.46
N PHE A 22 12.48 -13.28 10.64
CA PHE A 22 11.47 -12.23 10.45
C PHE A 22 10.15 -12.75 9.89
N THR A 23 9.10 -11.98 10.15
CA THR A 23 7.76 -12.23 9.60
C THR A 23 7.51 -11.31 8.41
N VAL A 24 7.07 -11.88 7.29
CA VAL A 24 6.64 -11.15 6.11
C VAL A 24 5.16 -10.82 6.26
N ILE A 25 4.83 -9.55 6.17
CA ILE A 25 3.49 -9.03 6.39
C ILE A 25 3.04 -8.25 5.16
N ASP A 26 1.89 -8.62 4.61
CA ASP A 26 1.24 -7.83 3.56
C ASP A 26 0.46 -6.67 4.20
N ILE A 27 0.68 -5.47 3.68
CA ILE A 27 -0.07 -4.29 4.10
C ILE A 27 -1.33 -4.21 3.25
N VAL A 28 -2.48 -4.55 3.83
CA VAL A 28 -3.77 -4.54 3.14
C VAL A 28 -4.36 -3.13 3.10
N ASP A 29 -4.28 -2.40 4.23
CA ASP A 29 -4.62 -0.97 4.31
C ASP A 29 -3.53 -0.18 5.01
N GLY A 30 -3.40 1.10 4.63
CA GLY A 30 -2.39 2.02 5.14
C GLY A 30 -1.09 2.04 4.33
N GLN A 31 -1.03 1.40 3.15
CA GLN A 31 0.16 1.31 2.29
C GLN A 31 0.79 2.68 2.02
N GLN A 32 0.02 3.65 1.50
CA GLN A 32 0.51 5.00 1.21
C GLN A 32 1.02 5.70 2.47
N ARG A 33 0.30 5.55 3.58
CA ARG A 33 0.65 6.14 4.87
C ARG A 33 1.97 5.62 5.41
N LEU A 34 2.14 4.29 5.37
CA LEU A 34 3.38 3.66 5.83
C LEU A 34 4.56 4.01 4.92
N THR A 35 4.37 3.99 3.59
CA THR A 35 5.41 4.38 2.62
C THR A 35 5.85 5.83 2.85
N THR A 36 4.90 6.75 2.98
CA THR A 36 5.21 8.16 3.27
C THR A 36 5.92 8.33 4.60
N PHE A 37 5.49 7.59 5.64
CA PHE A 37 6.15 7.61 6.95
C PHE A 37 7.59 7.10 6.87
N ILE A 38 7.86 6.03 6.14
CA ILE A 38 9.22 5.49 5.96
C ILE A 38 10.13 6.47 5.23
N ILE A 39 9.64 7.15 4.19
CA ILE A 39 10.40 8.21 3.48
C ILE A 39 10.69 9.38 4.43
N PHE A 40 9.69 9.83 5.18
CA PHE A 40 9.83 10.90 6.16
C PHE A 40 10.86 10.55 7.24
N ILE A 41 10.69 9.39 7.92
CA ILE A 41 11.56 9.00 9.03
C ILE A 41 13.01 8.78 8.57
N GLN A 42 13.21 8.22 7.37
CA GLN A 42 14.54 8.08 6.78
C GLN A 42 15.20 9.44 6.55
N THR A 43 14.45 10.39 6.00
CA THR A 43 14.96 11.75 5.75
C THR A 43 15.29 12.44 7.07
N LEU A 44 14.43 12.32 8.06
CA LEU A 44 14.61 12.88 9.40
C LEU A 44 15.84 12.28 10.10
N ILE A 45 16.01 10.97 10.08
CA ILE A 45 17.20 10.30 10.65
C ILE A 45 18.48 10.83 9.98
N LYS A 46 18.51 10.95 8.65
CA LYS A 46 19.66 11.51 7.92
C LYS A 46 19.98 12.94 8.35
N LYS A 47 18.97 13.79 8.52
CA LYS A 47 19.17 15.17 9.00
C LYS A 47 19.71 15.19 10.43
N LEU A 48 19.18 14.36 11.33
CA LEU A 48 19.66 14.23 12.71
C LEU A 48 21.11 13.73 12.78
N VAL A 49 21.46 12.72 11.98
CA VAL A 49 22.86 12.25 11.86
C VAL A 49 23.78 13.37 11.38
N LYS A 50 23.40 14.11 10.35
CA LYS A 50 24.17 15.25 9.83
C LYS A 50 24.38 16.33 10.90
N LYS A 51 23.38 16.58 11.74
CA LYS A 51 23.44 17.53 12.87
C LYS A 51 24.04 16.92 14.13
N LYS A 52 24.54 15.68 14.10
CA LYS A 52 25.20 14.98 15.22
C LYS A 52 24.29 14.81 16.45
N SER A 53 23.01 14.61 16.26
CA SER A 53 22.08 14.31 17.36
C SER A 53 22.42 12.96 18.00
N SER A 54 22.35 12.91 19.33
CA SER A 54 22.54 11.67 20.10
C SER A 54 21.32 10.71 20.06
N LEU A 55 20.17 11.15 19.54
CA LEU A 55 18.93 10.36 19.48
C LEU A 55 18.97 9.27 18.44
N VAL A 56 19.81 9.41 17.42
CA VAL A 56 19.88 8.49 16.29
C VAL A 56 21.20 7.75 16.24
N SER A 57 21.14 6.48 15.91
CA SER A 57 22.27 5.56 15.83
C SER A 57 22.09 4.59 14.67
N GLN A 58 23.08 3.73 14.44
CA GLN A 58 22.93 2.60 13.51
C GLN A 58 21.74 1.71 13.87
N ARG A 59 21.43 1.53 15.17
CA ARG A 59 20.26 0.79 15.63
C ARG A 59 18.95 1.42 15.13
N THR A 60 18.86 2.73 15.07
CA THR A 60 17.68 3.44 14.55
C THR A 60 17.42 3.09 13.07
N GLN A 61 18.48 3.05 12.27
CA GLN A 61 18.38 2.62 10.87
C GLN A 61 17.90 1.17 10.76
N ARG A 62 18.42 0.27 11.60
CA ARG A 62 18.02 -1.15 11.63
C ARG A 62 16.56 -1.34 12.02
N ILE A 63 16.04 -0.52 12.90
CA ILE A 63 14.63 -0.62 13.33
C ILE A 63 13.68 -0.18 12.21
N PHE A 64 13.92 0.96 11.59
CA PHE A 64 12.93 1.60 10.71
C PHE A 64 13.13 1.31 9.22
N ILE A 65 14.35 1.14 8.76
CA ILE A 65 14.65 1.19 7.34
C ILE A 65 15.18 -0.15 6.81
N LYS A 66 16.32 -0.59 7.34
CA LYS A 66 17.04 -1.73 6.80
C LYS A 66 17.83 -2.43 7.91
N ASP A 67 17.64 -3.72 8.07
CA ASP A 67 18.46 -4.56 8.94
C ASP A 67 19.37 -5.43 8.10
N GLU A 68 20.69 -5.22 8.23
CA GLU A 68 21.71 -5.81 7.35
C GLU A 68 21.39 -5.53 5.87
N ASP A 69 20.99 -6.55 5.11
CA ASP A 69 20.61 -6.45 3.70
C ASP A 69 19.10 -6.48 3.45
N VAL A 70 18.29 -6.61 4.50
CA VAL A 70 16.84 -6.70 4.42
C VAL A 70 16.19 -5.35 4.69
N TYR A 71 15.54 -4.76 3.69
CA TYR A 71 14.71 -3.58 3.86
C TYR A 71 13.40 -3.95 4.56
N LYS A 72 12.92 -3.03 5.43
CA LYS A 72 11.66 -3.22 6.20
C LYS A 72 10.40 -2.99 5.38
N LEU A 73 10.52 -2.33 4.24
CA LEU A 73 9.40 -2.05 3.34
C LEU A 73 9.76 -2.43 1.90
N GLU A 74 8.88 -3.20 1.30
CA GLU A 74 8.87 -3.51 -0.12
C GLU A 74 7.57 -2.99 -0.74
N LEU A 75 7.64 -2.55 -1.98
CA LEU A 75 6.49 -2.11 -2.77
C LEU A 75 6.15 -3.18 -3.83
N SER A 76 5.10 -2.93 -4.59
CA SER A 76 4.78 -3.82 -5.71
C SER A 76 5.70 -3.57 -6.90
N ASN A 77 6.04 -4.63 -7.64
CA ASN A 77 6.75 -4.58 -8.92
C ASN A 77 8.13 -3.85 -8.86
N GLU A 78 8.42 -3.06 -9.90
CA GLU A 78 9.68 -2.33 -10.06
C GLU A 78 9.87 -1.20 -9.03
N ASP A 79 8.82 -0.79 -8.33
CA ASP A 79 8.87 0.31 -7.38
C ASP A 79 9.66 -0.03 -6.11
N THR A 80 9.78 -1.31 -5.74
CA THR A 80 10.68 -1.76 -4.67
C THR A 80 12.13 -1.37 -4.94
N SER A 81 12.65 -1.71 -6.11
CA SER A 81 14.02 -1.36 -6.48
C SER A 81 14.21 0.16 -6.57
N PHE A 82 13.21 0.88 -7.05
CA PHE A 82 13.24 2.34 -7.10
C PHE A 82 13.26 2.95 -5.70
N LEU A 83 12.39 2.47 -4.79
CA LEU A 83 12.35 2.90 -3.40
C LEU A 83 13.71 2.70 -2.71
N HIS A 84 14.27 1.49 -2.80
CA HIS A 84 15.51 1.13 -2.13
C HIS A 84 16.72 1.89 -2.68
N ASN A 85 16.90 1.89 -4.00
CA ASN A 85 18.10 2.39 -4.65
C ASN A 85 18.15 3.91 -4.78
N TYR A 86 16.99 4.58 -4.84
CA TYR A 86 16.93 6.01 -5.09
C TYR A 86 16.28 6.81 -3.97
N ILE A 87 15.22 6.31 -3.36
CA ILE A 87 14.46 7.07 -2.37
C ILE A 87 15.07 6.93 -0.97
N LEU A 88 15.30 5.70 -0.51
CA LEU A 88 15.85 5.45 0.83
C LEU A 88 17.39 5.56 0.88
N SER A 89 18.06 5.54 -0.26
CA SER A 89 19.52 5.70 -0.35
C SER A 89 19.97 7.16 -0.28
N ASP A 90 21.31 7.37 -0.35
CA ASP A 90 21.95 8.69 -0.46
C ASP A 90 22.12 9.15 -1.92
N TYR A 91 21.43 8.51 -2.85
CA TYR A 91 21.51 8.88 -4.25
C TYR A 91 20.99 10.32 -4.47
N PRO A 92 21.73 11.19 -5.19
CA PRO A 92 21.32 12.57 -5.42
C PRO A 92 20.01 12.63 -6.19
N PHE A 93 18.99 13.27 -5.61
CA PHE A 93 17.64 13.28 -6.18
C PHE A 93 17.56 14.05 -7.51
N GLU A 94 18.46 14.98 -7.77
CA GLU A 94 18.56 15.73 -9.04
C GLU A 94 18.91 14.85 -10.24
N LYS A 95 19.49 13.66 -9.99
CA LYS A 95 19.87 12.70 -11.02
C LYS A 95 18.85 11.58 -11.23
N ILE A 96 17.79 11.55 -10.41
CA ILE A 96 16.78 10.50 -10.47
C ILE A 96 15.83 10.76 -11.66
N LYS A 97 15.67 9.73 -12.50
CA LYS A 97 14.67 9.72 -13.57
C LYS A 97 13.55 8.76 -13.19
N THR A 98 12.33 9.24 -13.24
CA THR A 98 11.13 8.44 -12.97
C THR A 98 10.57 7.88 -14.27
N LYS A 99 10.04 6.66 -14.21
CA LYS A 99 9.41 5.98 -15.36
C LYS A 99 7.89 5.89 -15.20
N THR A 100 7.39 5.98 -13.97
CA THR A 100 5.97 5.83 -13.65
C THR A 100 5.49 6.97 -12.77
N PRO A 101 4.19 7.29 -12.76
CA PRO A 101 3.59 8.25 -11.84
C PRO A 101 3.87 7.91 -10.37
N SER A 102 3.82 6.63 -10.00
CA SER A 102 4.16 6.14 -8.66
C SER A 102 5.59 6.54 -8.26
N GLN A 103 6.58 6.29 -9.12
CA GLN A 103 7.96 6.71 -8.89
C GLN A 103 8.11 8.23 -8.77
N SER A 104 7.33 8.99 -9.55
CA SER A 104 7.31 10.45 -9.46
C SER A 104 6.80 10.92 -8.10
N LEU A 105 5.72 10.31 -7.57
CA LEU A 105 5.19 10.63 -6.24
C LEU A 105 6.15 10.27 -5.11
N LEU A 106 6.84 9.13 -5.20
CA LEU A 106 7.88 8.74 -4.24
C LEU A 106 9.03 9.76 -4.22
N LEU A 107 9.49 10.20 -5.41
CA LEU A 107 10.53 11.20 -5.53
C LEU A 107 10.09 12.56 -5.00
N GLN A 108 8.90 13.02 -5.35
CA GLN A 108 8.31 14.27 -4.83
C GLN A 108 8.23 14.25 -3.30
N SER A 109 7.83 13.13 -2.71
CA SER A 109 7.80 12.96 -1.25
C SER A 109 9.20 13.10 -0.64
N LYS A 110 10.23 12.48 -1.23
CA LYS A 110 11.62 12.62 -0.78
C LYS A 110 12.11 14.07 -0.87
N ILE A 111 11.84 14.75 -1.98
CA ILE A 111 12.22 16.16 -2.18
C ILE A 111 11.52 17.03 -1.14
N PHE A 112 10.21 16.91 -1.04
CA PHE A 112 9.40 17.68 -0.08
C PHE A 112 9.94 17.56 1.36
N PHE A 113 10.13 16.33 1.86
CA PHE A 113 10.66 16.16 3.23
C PHE A 113 12.10 16.63 3.37
N THR A 114 12.91 16.54 2.31
CA THR A 114 14.28 17.03 2.36
C THR A 114 14.32 18.54 2.51
N GLU A 115 13.52 19.27 1.73
CA GLU A 115 13.43 20.72 1.74
C GLU A 115 12.79 21.24 3.03
N GLU A 116 11.66 20.65 3.46
CA GLU A 116 10.97 21.06 4.68
C GLU A 116 11.84 20.87 5.94
N LEU A 117 12.50 19.72 6.05
CA LEU A 117 13.33 19.42 7.22
C LEU A 117 14.65 20.22 7.24
N ASP A 118 15.09 20.80 6.12
CA ASP A 118 16.26 21.71 6.11
C ASP A 118 15.98 23.04 6.81
N ASN A 119 14.73 23.46 6.87
CA ASN A 119 14.30 24.69 7.50
C ASN A 119 14.27 24.63 9.04
N PHE A 120 14.41 23.44 9.62
CA PHE A 120 14.27 23.24 11.06
C PHE A 120 15.63 23.13 11.77
N ASP A 121 15.69 23.72 12.97
CA ASP A 121 16.80 23.52 13.88
C ASP A 121 16.79 22.10 14.49
N ILE A 122 17.85 21.79 15.24
CA ILE A 122 18.00 20.44 15.82
C ILE A 122 16.89 20.11 16.83
N GLU A 123 16.44 21.10 17.62
CA GLU A 123 15.44 20.89 18.67
C GLU A 123 14.08 20.51 18.06
N ILE A 124 13.70 21.16 16.97
CA ILE A 124 12.46 20.83 16.23
C ILE A 124 12.58 19.45 15.58
N LEU A 125 13.73 19.12 14.96
CA LEU A 125 13.93 17.81 14.37
C LEU A 125 13.88 16.68 15.41
N GLU A 126 14.48 16.88 16.57
CA GLU A 126 14.44 15.93 17.69
C GLU A 126 13.00 15.75 18.21
N LYS A 127 12.26 16.85 18.33
CA LYS A 127 10.84 16.80 18.72
C LYS A 127 9.98 16.06 17.68
N LEU A 128 10.23 16.30 16.38
CA LEU A 128 9.56 15.56 15.30
C LEU A 128 9.88 14.07 15.38
N TYR A 129 11.13 13.71 15.65
CA TYR A 129 11.53 12.32 15.82
C TYR A 129 10.77 11.66 16.98
N TYR A 130 10.76 12.26 18.16
CA TYR A 130 9.98 11.75 19.29
C TYR A 130 8.50 11.64 18.99
N THR A 131 7.89 12.68 18.43
CA THR A 131 6.46 12.65 18.11
C THR A 131 6.13 11.55 17.13
N SER A 132 7.01 11.29 16.17
CA SER A 132 6.79 10.27 15.14
C SER A 132 7.00 8.85 15.66
N THR A 133 8.01 8.63 16.49
CA THR A 133 8.33 7.30 17.03
C THR A 133 7.42 6.88 18.19
N GLU A 134 6.79 7.85 18.86
CA GLU A 134 5.82 7.64 19.93
C GLU A 134 4.35 7.78 19.46
N ALA A 135 4.14 7.91 18.16
CA ALA A 135 2.80 8.03 17.60
C ALA A 135 1.98 6.75 17.83
N ASP A 136 0.73 6.95 18.21
CA ASP A 136 -0.22 5.85 18.35
C ASP A 136 -0.71 5.37 17.00
N VAL A 137 -0.86 4.07 16.85
CA VAL A 137 -1.45 3.42 15.68
C VAL A 137 -2.54 2.44 16.12
N LEU A 138 -3.57 2.30 15.31
CA LEU A 138 -4.53 1.21 15.46
C LEU A 138 -4.15 0.11 14.47
N LEU A 139 -3.72 -1.02 15.02
CA LEU A 139 -3.23 -2.13 14.21
C LEU A 139 -4.21 -3.30 14.24
N TYR A 140 -4.70 -3.68 13.06
CA TYR A 140 -5.41 -4.93 12.84
C TYR A 140 -4.47 -5.91 12.18
N VAL A 141 -4.29 -7.07 12.80
CA VAL A 141 -3.48 -8.16 12.24
C VAL A 141 -4.40 -9.36 12.05
N VAL A 142 -4.37 -9.93 10.85
CA VAL A 142 -5.19 -11.09 10.48
C VAL A 142 -4.32 -12.19 9.87
N ASP A 143 -4.64 -13.42 10.21
CA ASP A 143 -3.96 -14.61 9.70
C ASP A 143 -4.59 -15.07 8.37
N GLU A 144 -5.86 -14.73 8.14
CA GLU A 144 -6.60 -15.11 6.93
C GLU A 144 -6.89 -13.88 6.07
N ILE A 145 -6.51 -13.96 4.79
CA ILE A 145 -6.68 -12.87 3.84
C ILE A 145 -8.16 -12.50 3.60
N ASN A 146 -9.07 -13.45 3.81
CA ASN A 146 -10.52 -13.22 3.72
C ASN A 146 -11.01 -12.26 4.80
N SER A 147 -10.54 -12.47 6.03
CA SER A 147 -10.83 -11.58 7.16
C SER A 147 -10.25 -10.20 6.92
N ALA A 148 -9.05 -10.11 6.32
CA ALA A 148 -8.46 -8.84 5.93
C ALA A 148 -9.34 -8.06 4.95
N THR A 149 -9.86 -8.73 3.93
CA THR A 149 -10.70 -8.08 2.90
C THR A 149 -12.01 -7.57 3.49
N GLN A 150 -12.63 -8.35 4.39
CA GLN A 150 -13.87 -7.96 5.06
C GLN A 150 -13.68 -6.75 5.98
N ILE A 151 -12.61 -6.75 6.77
CA ILE A 151 -12.24 -5.64 7.64
C ILE A 151 -11.90 -4.40 6.82
N PHE A 152 -11.19 -4.56 5.70
CA PHE A 152 -10.86 -3.46 4.79
C PHE A 152 -12.11 -2.77 4.23
N GLU A 153 -13.12 -3.52 3.78
CA GLU A 153 -14.41 -2.95 3.33
C GLU A 153 -15.11 -2.18 4.47
N LEU A 154 -15.13 -2.71 5.69
CA LEU A 154 -15.74 -2.08 6.85
C LEU A 154 -15.01 -0.81 7.31
N LEU A 155 -13.67 -0.79 7.25
CA LEU A 155 -12.86 0.36 7.66
C LEU A 155 -12.94 1.51 6.66
N ASN A 156 -13.05 1.20 5.37
CA ASN A 156 -13.13 2.21 4.31
C ASN A 156 -14.48 2.94 4.25
N ASP A 157 -15.51 2.41 4.90
CA ASP A 157 -16.81 3.12 5.06
C ASP A 157 -16.68 4.44 5.87
N ARG A 158 -15.55 4.63 6.56
CA ARG A 158 -15.29 5.82 7.41
C ARG A 158 -14.24 6.78 6.86
N GLY A 159 -13.57 6.44 5.73
CA GLY A 159 -12.48 7.21 5.13
C GLY A 159 -12.80 7.74 3.74
N LYS A 160 -11.77 7.86 2.89
CA LYS A 160 -11.94 8.10 1.46
C LYS A 160 -12.60 6.86 0.86
N PRO A 161 -13.79 6.97 0.26
CA PRO A 161 -14.46 5.80 -0.30
C PRO A 161 -13.57 5.13 -1.35
N LEU A 162 -13.59 3.79 -1.35
CA LEU A 162 -12.94 3.00 -2.38
C LEU A 162 -13.42 3.41 -3.76
N THR A 163 -12.53 3.43 -4.71
CA THR A 163 -12.93 3.51 -6.12
C THR A 163 -13.73 2.25 -6.49
N ASP A 164 -14.50 2.32 -7.57
CA ASP A 164 -15.30 1.17 -8.00
C ASP A 164 -14.42 -0.03 -8.35
N LEU A 165 -13.23 0.20 -8.92
CA LEU A 165 -12.26 -0.83 -9.25
C LEU A 165 -11.65 -1.47 -8.00
N GLU A 166 -11.28 -0.67 -7.00
CA GLU A 166 -10.81 -1.16 -5.69
C GLU A 166 -11.87 -2.00 -4.98
N ALA A 167 -13.13 -1.54 -5.01
CA ALA A 167 -14.24 -2.26 -4.41
C ALA A 167 -14.55 -3.59 -5.12
N ILE A 168 -14.38 -3.67 -6.45
CA ILE A 168 -14.51 -4.92 -7.20
C ILE A 168 -13.34 -5.85 -6.88
N LYS A 169 -12.10 -5.36 -6.86
CA LYS A 169 -10.92 -6.15 -6.49
C LYS A 169 -11.11 -6.80 -5.11
N SER A 170 -11.47 -6.01 -4.11
CA SER A 170 -11.71 -6.49 -2.74
C SER A 170 -12.81 -7.54 -2.69
N PHE A 171 -13.92 -7.28 -3.39
CA PHE A 171 -15.03 -8.19 -3.48
C PHE A 171 -14.67 -9.54 -4.13
N LEU A 172 -13.88 -9.54 -5.20
CA LEU A 172 -13.39 -10.76 -5.85
C LEU A 172 -12.46 -11.54 -4.91
N MET A 173 -11.50 -10.88 -4.26
CA MET A 173 -10.58 -11.52 -3.32
C MET A 173 -11.32 -12.17 -2.15
N TYR A 174 -12.31 -11.49 -1.58
CA TYR A 174 -13.16 -12.01 -0.51
C TYR A 174 -13.93 -13.27 -0.95
N ASN A 175 -14.63 -13.21 -2.10
CA ASN A 175 -15.44 -14.33 -2.56
C ASN A 175 -14.58 -15.55 -2.95
N ILE A 176 -13.41 -15.35 -3.57
CA ILE A 176 -12.45 -16.43 -3.83
C ILE A 176 -12.03 -17.10 -2.54
N GLY A 177 -11.76 -16.33 -1.51
CA GLY A 177 -11.41 -16.88 -0.22
C GLY A 177 -12.49 -17.76 0.39
N LEU A 178 -13.77 -17.45 0.14
CA LEU A 178 -14.90 -18.25 0.64
C LEU A 178 -15.12 -19.55 -0.13
N VAL A 179 -14.85 -19.58 -1.45
CA VAL A 179 -15.24 -20.69 -2.30
C VAL A 179 -14.07 -21.57 -2.75
N SER A 180 -12.84 -21.08 -2.67
CA SER A 180 -11.66 -21.78 -3.15
C SER A 180 -11.04 -22.69 -2.10
N LYS A 181 -10.55 -23.84 -2.53
CA LYS A 181 -9.71 -24.72 -1.70
C LYS A 181 -8.25 -24.23 -1.62
N ASN A 182 -7.81 -23.41 -2.59
CA ASN A 182 -6.47 -22.82 -2.67
C ASN A 182 -6.56 -21.31 -2.95
N PRO A 183 -7.08 -20.51 -2.01
CA PRO A 183 -7.37 -19.11 -2.26
C PRO A 183 -6.11 -18.27 -2.52
N ASN A 184 -5.00 -18.57 -1.87
CA ASN A 184 -3.79 -17.75 -1.93
C ASN A 184 -3.25 -17.55 -3.35
N GLN A 185 -3.22 -18.61 -4.17
CA GLN A 185 -2.73 -18.50 -5.55
C GLN A 185 -3.67 -17.65 -6.41
N LEU A 186 -4.98 -17.84 -6.26
CA LEU A 186 -5.99 -17.12 -7.03
C LEU A 186 -6.04 -15.64 -6.62
N ILE A 187 -5.88 -15.36 -5.35
CA ILE A 187 -5.79 -14.00 -4.82
C ILE A 187 -4.54 -13.29 -5.37
N LYS A 188 -3.38 -13.96 -5.41
CA LYS A 188 -2.17 -13.42 -6.05
C LYS A 188 -2.40 -13.10 -7.54
N ASN A 189 -3.12 -13.94 -8.25
CA ASN A 189 -3.47 -13.69 -9.65
C ASN A 189 -4.35 -12.44 -9.79
N ILE A 190 -5.39 -12.30 -8.96
CA ILE A 190 -6.23 -11.08 -8.93
C ILE A 190 -5.37 -9.85 -8.63
N GLN A 191 -4.52 -9.90 -7.62
CA GLN A 191 -3.64 -8.79 -7.26
C GLN A 191 -2.73 -8.39 -8.42
N SER A 192 -2.15 -9.38 -9.12
CA SER A 192 -1.30 -9.15 -10.29
C SER A 192 -2.06 -8.51 -11.45
N ASN A 193 -3.25 -9.04 -11.78
CA ASN A 193 -4.08 -8.52 -12.88
C ASN A 193 -4.54 -7.09 -12.60
N PHE A 194 -5.04 -6.82 -11.39
CA PHE A 194 -5.41 -5.46 -11.01
C PHE A 194 -4.23 -4.51 -10.94
N GLY A 195 -3.05 -4.99 -10.52
CA GLY A 195 -1.81 -4.22 -10.56
C GLY A 195 -1.46 -3.80 -11.99
N GLU A 196 -1.65 -4.67 -12.97
CA GLU A 196 -1.45 -4.34 -14.38
C GLU A 196 -2.51 -3.36 -14.91
N ILE A 197 -3.78 -3.54 -14.54
CA ILE A 197 -4.85 -2.61 -14.88
C ILE A 197 -4.53 -1.20 -14.35
N TYR A 198 -4.17 -1.05 -13.08
CA TYR A 198 -3.79 0.24 -12.52
C TYR A 198 -2.60 0.85 -13.24
N ARG A 199 -1.58 0.05 -13.53
CA ARG A 199 -0.41 0.51 -14.29
C ARG A 199 -0.79 1.05 -15.68
N LEU A 200 -1.67 0.36 -16.39
CA LEU A 200 -2.14 0.80 -17.71
C LEU A 200 -3.01 2.07 -17.63
N ILE A 201 -3.85 2.19 -16.62
CA ILE A 201 -4.65 3.38 -16.35
C ILE A 201 -3.72 4.59 -16.13
N GLU A 202 -2.73 4.44 -15.26
CA GLU A 202 -1.77 5.50 -14.96
C GLU A 202 -0.92 5.89 -16.19
N GLN A 203 -0.38 4.90 -16.90
CA GLN A 203 0.49 5.16 -18.07
C GLN A 203 -0.23 5.85 -19.22
N ASN A 204 -1.53 5.66 -19.35
CA ASN A 204 -2.32 6.21 -20.45
C ASN A 204 -3.26 7.34 -19.98
N GLU A 205 -3.14 7.79 -18.72
CA GLU A 205 -3.98 8.85 -18.13
C GLU A 205 -5.49 8.57 -18.29
N LEU A 206 -5.88 7.30 -18.15
CA LEU A 206 -7.25 6.85 -18.35
C LEU A 206 -8.10 7.11 -17.10
N ASN A 207 -9.42 7.27 -17.30
CA ASN A 207 -10.36 7.38 -16.20
C ASN A 207 -10.81 5.97 -15.76
N GLU A 208 -10.60 5.63 -14.50
CA GLU A 208 -10.94 4.33 -13.92
C GLU A 208 -12.43 3.96 -14.09
N LYS A 209 -13.34 4.94 -13.91
CA LYS A 209 -14.78 4.71 -14.08
C LYS A 209 -15.15 4.37 -15.53
N ASP A 210 -14.48 4.98 -16.50
CA ASP A 210 -14.73 4.72 -17.91
C ASP A 210 -14.27 3.33 -18.29
N ILE A 211 -13.15 2.84 -17.76
CA ILE A 211 -12.66 1.47 -17.99
C ILE A 211 -13.70 0.43 -17.60
N LEU A 212 -14.21 0.51 -16.36
CA LEU A 212 -15.24 -0.42 -15.89
C LEU A 212 -16.52 -0.36 -16.72
N ARG A 213 -16.95 0.85 -17.05
CA ARG A 213 -18.14 1.06 -17.89
C ARG A 213 -17.97 0.44 -19.28
N TYR A 214 -16.86 0.73 -19.94
CA TYR A 214 -16.58 0.19 -21.27
C TYR A 214 -16.41 -1.34 -21.25
N HIS A 215 -15.76 -1.88 -20.21
CA HIS A 215 -15.68 -3.33 -20.02
C HIS A 215 -17.08 -3.95 -19.93
N THR A 216 -17.97 -3.39 -19.09
CA THR A 216 -19.33 -3.91 -18.92
C THR A 216 -20.15 -3.84 -20.20
N ILE A 217 -20.02 -2.75 -20.96
CA ILE A 217 -20.72 -2.60 -22.25
C ILE A 217 -20.14 -3.59 -23.29
N ALA A 218 -18.82 -3.66 -23.42
CA ALA A 218 -18.16 -4.42 -24.49
C ALA A 218 -18.26 -5.94 -24.29
N PHE A 219 -18.10 -6.42 -23.06
CA PHE A 219 -18.01 -7.85 -22.78
C PHE A 219 -19.28 -8.44 -22.18
N GLU A 220 -20.09 -7.62 -21.53
CA GLU A 220 -21.30 -8.06 -20.84
C GLU A 220 -22.59 -7.58 -21.51
N GLY A 221 -22.47 -6.63 -22.46
CA GLY A 221 -23.63 -6.06 -23.17
C GLY A 221 -24.58 -5.26 -22.27
N SER A 222 -24.11 -4.78 -21.13
CA SER A 222 -24.92 -4.07 -20.14
C SER A 222 -24.47 -2.61 -19.99
N GLU A 223 -25.44 -1.70 -19.94
CA GLU A 223 -25.24 -0.27 -19.62
C GLU A 223 -25.51 0.05 -18.15
N GLU A 224 -25.77 -0.98 -17.32
CA GLU A 224 -26.00 -0.81 -15.88
C GLU A 224 -24.74 -0.33 -15.16
N ASP A 225 -24.91 0.08 -13.90
CA ASP A 225 -23.78 0.40 -13.01
C ASP A 225 -22.81 -0.80 -12.95
N ALA A 226 -21.63 -0.60 -13.50
CA ALA A 226 -20.63 -1.66 -13.70
C ALA A 226 -20.30 -2.41 -12.41
N LYS A 227 -20.14 -1.69 -11.29
CA LYS A 227 -19.84 -2.29 -9.99
C LYS A 227 -20.96 -3.18 -9.49
N LYS A 228 -22.21 -2.71 -9.57
CA LYS A 228 -23.38 -3.49 -9.15
C LYS A 228 -23.55 -4.71 -10.04
N PHE A 229 -23.40 -4.53 -11.34
CA PHE A 229 -23.53 -5.60 -12.32
C PHE A 229 -22.51 -6.72 -12.08
N ILE A 230 -21.21 -6.37 -11.97
CA ILE A 230 -20.13 -7.35 -11.74
C ILE A 230 -20.34 -8.08 -10.41
N LYS A 231 -20.65 -7.36 -9.32
CA LYS A 231 -20.93 -7.97 -8.01
C LYS A 231 -22.12 -8.95 -8.08
N ALA A 232 -23.21 -8.57 -8.73
CA ALA A 232 -24.39 -9.43 -8.89
C ALA A 232 -24.08 -10.69 -9.72
N LYS A 233 -23.32 -10.54 -10.81
CA LYS A 233 -22.88 -11.64 -11.66
C LYS A 233 -22.02 -12.63 -10.88
N VAL A 234 -21.01 -12.18 -10.15
CA VAL A 234 -20.13 -13.04 -9.34
C VAL A 234 -20.94 -13.80 -8.28
N LEU A 235 -21.85 -13.13 -7.56
CA LEU A 235 -22.70 -13.77 -6.56
C LEU A 235 -23.62 -14.85 -7.19
N ASN A 236 -24.13 -14.60 -8.39
CA ASN A 236 -24.93 -15.58 -9.11
C ASN A 236 -24.10 -16.80 -9.51
N LEU A 237 -22.88 -16.60 -10.01
CA LEU A 237 -21.96 -17.68 -10.36
C LEU A 237 -21.60 -18.54 -9.14
N ILE A 238 -21.38 -17.94 -7.98
CA ILE A 238 -21.14 -18.64 -6.73
C ILE A 238 -22.36 -19.49 -6.33
N LYS A 239 -23.57 -18.91 -6.37
CA LYS A 239 -24.81 -19.62 -6.05
C LYS A 239 -25.11 -20.80 -6.98
N THR A 240 -24.70 -20.69 -8.23
CA THR A 240 -24.90 -21.76 -9.24
C THR A 240 -23.78 -22.81 -9.23
N GLY A 241 -22.82 -22.71 -8.29
CA GLY A 241 -21.71 -23.65 -8.13
C GLY A 241 -20.67 -23.58 -9.25
N VAL A 242 -20.61 -22.46 -9.96
CA VAL A 242 -19.59 -22.24 -10.99
C VAL A 242 -18.24 -22.00 -10.32
N THR A 243 -17.27 -22.75 -10.76
CA THR A 243 -15.95 -22.88 -10.14
C THR A 243 -15.11 -21.60 -10.12
N GLU A 244 -14.10 -21.58 -9.26
CA GLU A 244 -13.02 -20.60 -9.13
C GLU A 244 -12.51 -20.04 -10.47
N LYS A 245 -12.48 -20.89 -11.52
CA LYS A 245 -12.01 -20.50 -12.86
C LYS A 245 -12.84 -19.38 -13.50
N VAL A 246 -14.13 -19.30 -13.19
CA VAL A 246 -15.01 -18.25 -13.75
C VAL A 246 -14.77 -16.93 -13.04
N ILE A 247 -14.55 -16.95 -11.72
CA ILE A 247 -14.24 -15.75 -10.95
C ILE A 247 -12.90 -15.14 -11.41
N THR A 248 -11.89 -15.99 -11.66
CA THR A 248 -10.59 -15.52 -12.18
C THR A 248 -10.65 -15.06 -13.64
N THR A 249 -11.64 -15.48 -14.41
CA THR A 249 -11.82 -15.01 -15.79
C THR A 249 -12.44 -13.60 -15.84
N ILE A 250 -13.15 -13.20 -14.77
CA ILE A 250 -13.73 -11.85 -14.65
C ILE A 250 -12.71 -10.82 -14.15
N SER A 251 -11.69 -11.28 -13.44
CA SER A 251 -10.55 -10.48 -12.99
C SER A 251 -9.46 -10.39 -14.05
#